data_57c0a8388dd5f46af6d3f77833962a47
#
_entry.id   57c0a8388dd5f46af6d3f77833962a47
#
_cell.length_a   1.000
_cell.length_b   1.000
_cell.length_c   1.000
_cell.angle_alpha   90.00
_cell.angle_beta   90.00
_cell.angle_gamma   90.00
#
_symmetry.space_group_name_H-M   'P 1'
#
loop_
_entity.id
_entity.type
_entity.pdbx_description
1 polymer ?
#
loop_
_entity_poly.entity_id
_entity_poly.type
_entity_poly.pdbx_seq_one_letter_code
_entity_poly.pdbx_strand_id
1 'polypeptide(L)'
;HAQLRQRIDEVTSYLATSRPTAVNLFWALERMSDKATSLWEGKSSVEQIADALLEEAKKIHDEDRAMCRAIGQHGAKLLIDGMGIITHCNAGGLATSEYGTALSLFFTAQDQGKALTIFVDETRPLLQGARLTAWELLQRNINTVLICDNMAAQVMREGKAQVVVTGADRIAANGDTANKIGTYGLAILAQHHDIPFYVAAP
;
A
#
# COMPACT_ATOMS: atom_id res chain seq x y z
N HIS A 1 -18.15 31.82 4.55
CA HIS A 1 -17.01 31.42 3.68
C HIS A 1 -15.65 31.45 4.42
N ALA A 2 -15.27 32.56 5.09
CA ALA A 2 -13.97 32.67 5.75
C ALA A 2 -13.76 31.59 6.82
N GLN A 3 -14.75 31.32 7.66
CA GLN A 3 -14.68 30.28 8.70
C GLN A 3 -14.53 28.87 8.12
N LEU A 4 -15.26 28.55 7.03
CA LEU A 4 -15.14 27.24 6.37
C LEU A 4 -13.73 27.07 5.77
N ARG A 5 -13.20 28.10 5.11
CA ARG A 5 -11.85 28.06 4.56
C ARG A 5 -10.80 27.81 5.64
N GLN A 6 -10.85 28.60 6.71
CA GLN A 6 -9.95 28.41 7.85
C GLN A 6 -10.04 26.98 8.39
N ARG A 7 -11.27 26.43 8.53
CA ARG A 7 -11.47 25.08 9.04
C ARG A 7 -10.89 24.00 8.12
N ILE A 8 -11.01 24.15 6.81
CA ILE A 8 -10.42 23.23 5.83
C ILE A 8 -8.89 23.26 5.94
N ASP A 9 -8.28 24.45 6.01
CA ASP A 9 -6.84 24.62 6.14
C ASP A 9 -6.32 23.98 7.46
N GLU A 10 -7.01 24.18 8.57
CA GLU A 10 -6.70 23.57 9.87
C GLU A 10 -6.76 22.04 9.80
N VAL A 11 -7.84 21.48 9.25
CA VAL A 11 -8.03 20.02 9.16
C VAL A 11 -7.03 19.39 8.21
N THR A 12 -6.77 20.01 7.07
CA THR A 12 -5.78 19.55 6.10
C THR A 12 -4.38 19.51 6.74
N SER A 13 -4.00 20.60 7.42
CA SER A 13 -2.70 20.69 8.12
C SER A 13 -2.58 19.63 9.22
N TYR A 14 -3.65 19.41 9.98
CA TYR A 14 -3.66 18.40 11.04
C TYR A 14 -3.54 16.97 10.47
N LEU A 15 -4.32 16.62 9.45
CA LEU A 15 -4.27 15.31 8.82
C LEU A 15 -2.90 15.02 8.19
N ALA A 16 -2.25 16.02 7.61
CA ALA A 16 -0.92 15.89 7.03
C ALA A 16 0.15 15.41 8.04
N THR A 17 -0.05 15.66 9.34
CA THR A 17 0.88 15.21 10.38
C THR A 17 0.81 13.71 10.67
N SER A 18 -0.25 13.02 10.27
CA SER A 18 -0.51 11.62 10.64
C SER A 18 0.38 10.61 9.93
N ARG A 19 0.82 10.91 8.70
CA ARG A 19 1.65 10.02 7.88
C ARG A 19 2.70 10.80 7.06
N PRO A 20 3.82 11.20 7.68
CA PRO A 20 4.76 12.15 7.07
C PRO A 20 5.57 11.58 5.90
N THR A 21 5.55 10.27 5.67
CA THR A 21 6.38 9.60 4.64
C THR A 21 5.60 9.16 3.40
N ALA A 22 4.29 8.97 3.49
CA ALA A 22 3.47 8.48 2.38
C ALA A 22 2.95 9.62 1.50
N VAL A 23 3.06 9.48 0.17
CA VAL A 23 2.65 10.52 -0.79
C VAL A 23 1.14 10.67 -0.87
N ASN A 24 0.41 9.55 -0.84
CA ASN A 24 -1.01 9.52 -1.19
C ASN A 24 -1.88 10.42 -0.29
N LEU A 25 -1.55 10.52 1.00
CA LEU A 25 -2.28 11.43 1.88
C LEU A 25 -2.12 12.88 1.44
N PHE A 26 -0.89 13.31 1.15
CA PHE A 26 -0.64 14.69 0.72
C PHE A 26 -1.33 14.99 -0.61
N TRP A 27 -1.24 14.08 -1.57
CA TRP A 27 -1.95 14.19 -2.85
C TRP A 27 -3.48 14.30 -2.65
N ALA A 28 -4.07 13.48 -1.78
CA ALA A 28 -5.49 13.55 -1.51
C ALA A 28 -5.90 14.88 -0.85
N LEU A 29 -5.10 15.35 0.13
CA LEU A 29 -5.34 16.62 0.80
C LEU A 29 -5.20 17.82 -0.15
N GLU A 30 -4.21 17.82 -1.04
CA GLU A 30 -4.03 18.82 -2.08
C GLU A 30 -5.23 18.84 -3.03
N ARG A 31 -5.65 17.68 -3.54
CA ARG A 31 -6.83 17.55 -4.40
C ARG A 31 -8.10 18.08 -3.74
N MET A 32 -8.29 17.84 -2.44
CA MET A 32 -9.41 18.39 -1.66
C MET A 32 -9.32 19.92 -1.53
N SER A 33 -8.13 20.47 -1.29
CA SER A 33 -7.89 21.91 -1.17
C SER A 33 -8.11 22.63 -2.50
N ASP A 34 -7.64 22.05 -3.61
CA ASP A 34 -7.85 22.59 -4.96
C ASP A 34 -9.33 22.61 -5.32
N LYS A 35 -10.06 21.54 -4.98
CA LYS A 35 -11.50 21.47 -5.18
C LYS A 35 -12.23 22.57 -4.41
N ALA A 36 -11.88 22.77 -3.14
CA ALA A 36 -12.46 23.83 -2.32
C ALA A 36 -12.17 25.22 -2.91
N THR A 37 -10.93 25.47 -3.31
CA THR A 37 -10.51 26.74 -3.89
C THR A 37 -11.28 27.08 -5.17
N SER A 38 -11.38 26.13 -6.09
CA SER A 38 -12.15 26.27 -7.34
C SER A 38 -13.61 26.64 -7.10
N LEU A 39 -14.26 26.03 -6.09
CA LEU A 39 -15.65 26.31 -5.73
C LEU A 39 -15.83 27.71 -5.10
N TRP A 40 -14.87 28.19 -4.31
CA TRP A 40 -14.87 29.55 -3.76
C TRP A 40 -14.76 30.61 -4.85
N GLU A 41 -13.84 30.42 -5.80
CA GLU A 41 -13.69 31.31 -6.95
C GLU A 41 -14.95 31.34 -7.80
N GLY A 42 -15.64 30.19 -7.94
CA GLY A 42 -16.93 30.07 -8.58
C GLY A 42 -18.12 30.63 -7.78
N LYS A 43 -17.88 31.21 -6.58
CA LYS A 43 -18.90 31.79 -5.68
C LYS A 43 -19.99 30.83 -5.23
N SER A 44 -19.66 29.55 -5.09
CA SER A 44 -20.56 28.52 -4.58
C SER A 44 -20.99 28.82 -3.12
N SER A 45 -22.16 28.34 -2.72
CA SER A 45 -22.59 28.47 -1.31
C SER A 45 -21.78 27.53 -0.40
N VAL A 46 -21.84 27.77 0.92
CA VAL A 46 -21.17 26.90 1.92
C VAL A 46 -21.66 25.45 1.81
N GLU A 47 -22.95 25.26 1.64
CA GLU A 47 -23.60 23.96 1.49
C GLU A 47 -23.12 23.26 0.22
N GLN A 48 -23.08 23.96 -0.92
CA GLN A 48 -22.57 23.43 -2.17
C GLN A 48 -21.11 23.02 -2.07
N ILE A 49 -20.27 23.78 -1.37
CA ILE A 49 -18.86 23.44 -1.14
C ILE A 49 -18.77 22.18 -0.27
N ALA A 50 -19.53 22.08 0.82
CA ALA A 50 -19.51 20.93 1.71
C ALA A 50 -19.93 19.64 0.99
N ASP A 51 -21.02 19.69 0.24
CA ASP A 51 -21.52 18.54 -0.55
C ASP A 51 -20.49 18.11 -1.62
N ALA A 52 -19.94 19.07 -2.34
CA ALA A 52 -18.95 18.78 -3.38
C ALA A 52 -17.63 18.20 -2.82
N LEU A 53 -17.21 18.64 -1.62
CA LEU A 53 -16.04 18.06 -0.94
C LEU A 53 -16.32 16.65 -0.44
N LEU A 54 -17.53 16.38 0.07
CA LEU A 54 -17.91 15.02 0.46
C LEU A 54 -17.89 14.05 -0.75
N GLU A 55 -18.45 14.48 -1.87
CA GLU A 55 -18.43 13.67 -3.09
C GLU A 55 -17.00 13.47 -3.65
N GLU A 56 -16.14 14.50 -3.58
CA GLU A 56 -14.74 14.37 -3.98
C GLU A 56 -13.97 13.39 -3.07
N ALA A 57 -14.22 13.42 -1.76
CA ALA A 57 -13.62 12.48 -0.81
C ALA A 57 -14.05 11.03 -1.10
N LYS A 58 -15.35 10.80 -1.38
CA LYS A 58 -15.85 9.48 -1.79
C LYS A 58 -15.20 9.02 -3.10
N LYS A 59 -15.05 9.93 -4.06
CA LYS A 59 -14.40 9.62 -5.34
C LYS A 59 -12.93 9.22 -5.17
N ILE A 60 -12.16 9.93 -4.34
CA ILE A 60 -10.78 9.56 -3.99
C ILE A 60 -10.74 8.15 -3.40
N HIS A 61 -11.63 7.85 -2.47
CA HIS A 61 -11.73 6.54 -1.84
C HIS A 61 -12.05 5.43 -2.86
N ASP A 62 -13.01 5.65 -3.75
CA ASP A 62 -13.44 4.65 -4.73
C ASP A 62 -12.39 4.45 -5.84
N GLU A 63 -11.69 5.50 -6.25
CA GLU A 63 -10.55 5.43 -7.18
C GLU A 63 -9.42 4.56 -6.61
N ASP A 64 -9.06 4.78 -5.33
CA ASP A 64 -8.04 3.98 -4.65
C ASP A 64 -8.46 2.50 -4.51
N ARG A 65 -9.72 2.25 -4.16
CA ARG A 65 -10.27 0.88 -4.11
C ARG A 65 -10.18 0.17 -5.46
N ALA A 66 -10.60 0.84 -6.53
CA ALA A 66 -10.57 0.29 -7.87
C ALA A 66 -9.13 -0.01 -8.31
N MET A 67 -8.21 0.89 -8.03
CA MET A 67 -6.79 0.74 -8.31
C MET A 67 -6.16 -0.43 -7.54
N CYS A 68 -6.38 -0.54 -6.24
CA CYS A 68 -5.88 -1.66 -5.43
C CYS A 68 -6.40 -3.00 -5.95
N ARG A 69 -7.66 -3.09 -6.34
CA ARG A 69 -8.24 -4.30 -6.94
C ARG A 69 -7.64 -4.63 -8.30
N ALA A 70 -7.39 -3.63 -9.15
CA ALA A 70 -6.74 -3.82 -10.44
C ALA A 70 -5.30 -4.34 -10.27
N ILE A 71 -4.52 -3.79 -9.33
CA ILE A 71 -3.19 -4.28 -8.96
C ILE A 71 -3.26 -5.76 -8.56
N GLY A 72 -4.21 -6.12 -7.69
CA GLY A 72 -4.43 -7.50 -7.28
C GLY A 72 -4.74 -8.42 -8.47
N GLN A 73 -5.67 -8.04 -9.34
CA GLN A 73 -6.06 -8.83 -10.52
C GLN A 73 -4.91 -9.05 -11.51
N HIS A 74 -4.09 -8.03 -11.75
CA HIS A 74 -2.93 -8.15 -12.62
C HIS A 74 -1.81 -8.94 -11.97
N GLY A 75 -1.49 -8.65 -10.72
CA GLY A 75 -0.38 -9.26 -10.00
C GLY A 75 -0.63 -10.72 -9.60
N ALA A 76 -1.88 -11.10 -9.29
CA ALA A 76 -2.21 -12.50 -8.96
C ALA A 76 -1.94 -13.48 -10.11
N LYS A 77 -1.84 -13.01 -11.36
CA LYS A 77 -1.47 -13.83 -12.52
C LYS A 77 0.00 -14.28 -12.48
N LEU A 78 0.84 -13.56 -11.74
CA LEU A 78 2.26 -13.89 -11.56
C LEU A 78 2.46 -14.96 -10.47
N LEU A 79 1.45 -15.24 -9.67
CA LEU A 79 1.51 -16.16 -8.55
C LEU A 79 0.93 -17.52 -8.95
N ILE A 80 1.64 -18.58 -8.57
CA ILE A 80 1.28 -19.97 -8.87
C ILE A 80 0.81 -20.64 -7.57
N ASP A 81 -0.10 -21.60 -7.67
CA ASP A 81 -0.55 -22.40 -6.53
C ASP A 81 0.63 -23.10 -5.84
N GLY A 82 0.65 -23.11 -4.51
CA GLY A 82 1.74 -23.64 -3.70
C GLY A 82 2.96 -22.73 -3.52
N MET A 83 2.97 -21.52 -4.15
CA MET A 83 4.13 -20.63 -4.14
C MET A 83 4.40 -20.05 -2.75
N GLY A 84 5.69 -20.00 -2.37
CA GLY A 84 6.20 -19.23 -1.25
C GLY A 84 6.60 -17.82 -1.69
N ILE A 85 6.23 -16.81 -0.92
CA ILE A 85 6.41 -15.41 -1.24
C ILE A 85 7.00 -14.68 -0.04
N ILE A 86 8.04 -13.87 -0.24
CA ILE A 86 8.51 -12.95 0.80
C ILE A 86 7.88 -11.58 0.58
N THR A 87 7.44 -10.95 1.66
CA THR A 87 6.97 -9.56 1.66
C THR A 87 7.58 -8.77 2.81
N HIS A 88 7.66 -7.45 2.63
CA HIS A 88 8.30 -6.54 3.57
C HIS A 88 7.42 -5.31 3.84
N CYS A 89 7.42 -4.81 5.06
CA CYS A 89 6.59 -3.71 5.53
C CYS A 89 5.09 -4.04 5.51
N ASN A 90 4.24 -3.04 5.32
CA ASN A 90 2.81 -3.21 5.12
C ASN A 90 2.34 -2.40 3.91
N ALA A 91 1.78 -3.08 2.95
CA ALA A 91 1.11 -2.53 1.80
C ALA A 91 -0.24 -3.23 1.58
N GLY A 92 -0.98 -3.38 2.66
CA GLY A 92 -2.31 -3.98 2.74
C GLY A 92 -3.43 -2.97 2.88
N GLY A 93 -4.62 -3.43 3.20
CA GLY A 93 -5.82 -2.62 3.38
C GLY A 93 -5.69 -1.57 4.49
N LEU A 94 -4.88 -1.83 5.52
CA LEU A 94 -4.58 -0.84 6.57
C LEU A 94 -3.75 0.36 6.08
N ALA A 95 -3.12 0.27 4.91
CA ALA A 95 -2.32 1.34 4.31
C ALA A 95 -3.04 2.04 3.13
N THR A 96 -4.21 1.58 2.73
CA THR A 96 -5.00 2.06 1.59
C THR A 96 -6.47 2.21 1.97
N SER A 97 -7.35 2.44 1.01
CA SER A 97 -8.80 2.52 1.27
C SER A 97 -9.42 1.18 1.64
N GLU A 98 -8.93 0.04 1.07
CA GLU A 98 -9.59 -1.25 1.32
C GLU A 98 -8.66 -2.49 1.19
N TYR A 99 -7.98 -2.66 0.06
CA TYR A 99 -7.46 -3.97 -0.36
C TYR A 99 -5.94 -4.07 -0.35
N GLY A 100 -5.26 -2.93 -0.28
CA GLY A 100 -3.81 -2.83 -0.37
C GLY A 100 -3.26 -2.90 -1.78
N THR A 101 -1.96 -2.71 -1.88
CA THR A 101 -1.22 -2.90 -3.13
C THR A 101 -0.53 -4.27 -3.16
N ALA A 102 0.55 -4.48 -2.43
CA ALA A 102 1.23 -5.78 -2.42
C ALA A 102 0.35 -6.92 -1.88
N LEU A 103 -0.39 -6.70 -0.80
CA LEU A 103 -1.24 -7.74 -0.23
C LEU A 103 -2.46 -8.05 -1.12
N SER A 104 -2.89 -7.14 -1.98
CA SER A 104 -3.98 -7.40 -2.92
C SER A 104 -3.70 -8.57 -3.85
N LEU A 105 -2.42 -8.79 -4.22
CA LEU A 105 -2.01 -9.93 -5.04
C LEU A 105 -2.33 -11.26 -4.32
N PHE A 106 -2.02 -11.32 -3.03
CA PHE A 106 -2.22 -12.52 -2.21
C PHE A 106 -3.70 -12.78 -1.97
N PHE A 107 -4.45 -11.74 -1.66
CA PHE A 107 -5.89 -11.82 -1.46
C PHE A 107 -6.61 -12.27 -2.75
N THR A 108 -6.27 -11.68 -3.87
CA THR A 108 -6.85 -12.06 -5.18
C THR A 108 -6.46 -13.48 -5.58
N ALA A 109 -5.21 -13.89 -5.36
CA ALA A 109 -4.77 -15.25 -5.65
C ALA A 109 -5.52 -16.28 -4.78
N GLN A 110 -5.73 -15.99 -3.50
CA GLN A 110 -6.54 -16.81 -2.60
C GLN A 110 -8.00 -16.90 -3.06
N ASP A 111 -8.62 -15.77 -3.45
CA ASP A 111 -9.99 -15.74 -3.99
C ASP A 111 -10.12 -16.58 -5.28
N GLN A 112 -9.01 -16.77 -6.02
CA GLN A 112 -8.89 -17.66 -7.18
C GLN A 112 -8.59 -19.13 -6.81
N GLY A 113 -8.54 -19.46 -5.53
CA GLY A 113 -8.31 -20.84 -5.03
C GLY A 113 -6.84 -21.23 -4.94
N LYS A 114 -5.88 -20.31 -5.05
CA LYS A 114 -4.46 -20.59 -4.90
C LYS A 114 -4.07 -20.64 -3.42
N ALA A 115 -3.38 -21.68 -3.02
CA ALA A 115 -2.78 -21.81 -1.70
C ALA A 115 -1.37 -21.23 -1.72
N LEU A 116 -1.14 -20.15 -1.00
CA LEU A 116 0.15 -19.46 -0.93
C LEU A 116 0.74 -19.60 0.48
N THR A 117 2.06 -19.55 0.59
CA THR A 117 2.76 -19.38 1.87
C THR A 117 3.46 -18.02 1.87
N ILE A 118 3.05 -17.13 2.75
CA ILE A 118 3.62 -15.78 2.81
C ILE A 118 4.62 -15.68 3.97
N PHE A 119 5.89 -15.52 3.64
CA PHE A 119 6.96 -15.19 4.59
C PHE A 119 6.96 -13.67 4.78
N VAL A 120 6.64 -13.24 5.97
CA VAL A 120 6.52 -11.83 6.31
C VAL A 120 7.74 -11.41 7.12
N ASP A 121 8.58 -10.56 6.56
CA ASP A 121 9.63 -9.89 7.32
C ASP A 121 9.01 -9.10 8.48
N GLU A 122 9.56 -9.22 9.70
CA GLU A 122 9.05 -8.45 10.85
C GLU A 122 9.11 -6.94 10.63
N THR A 123 10.03 -6.48 9.78
CA THR A 123 10.23 -5.09 9.36
C THR A 123 10.70 -4.17 10.48
N ARG A 124 11.96 -4.31 10.88
CA ARG A 124 12.57 -3.37 11.82
C ARG A 124 12.67 -1.97 11.21
N PRO A 125 12.64 -0.86 12.01
CA PRO A 125 12.48 -0.84 13.47
C PRO A 125 11.02 -0.81 13.96
N LEU A 126 10.03 -0.46 13.10
CA LEU A 126 8.65 -0.20 13.54
C LEU A 126 7.75 -1.43 13.49
N LEU A 127 8.25 -2.56 12.98
CA LEU A 127 7.59 -3.87 12.97
C LEU A 127 6.26 -3.89 12.19
N GLN A 128 6.16 -3.17 11.06
CA GLN A 128 4.94 -3.14 10.26
C GLN A 128 4.57 -4.53 9.73
N GLY A 129 5.56 -5.34 9.34
CA GLY A 129 5.31 -6.72 8.94
C GLY A 129 4.70 -7.56 10.06
N ALA A 130 5.33 -7.55 11.22
CA ALA A 130 4.86 -8.32 12.37
C ALA A 130 3.52 -7.83 12.93
N ARG A 131 3.30 -6.52 12.95
CA ARG A 131 2.13 -5.92 13.61
C ARG A 131 0.92 -5.78 12.69
N LEU A 132 1.13 -5.54 11.41
CA LEU A 132 0.06 -5.22 10.47
C LEU A 132 -0.08 -6.31 9.40
N THR A 133 0.97 -6.58 8.62
CA THR A 133 0.91 -7.52 7.49
C THR A 133 0.55 -8.93 7.92
N ALA A 134 1.20 -9.45 8.96
CA ALA A 134 0.89 -10.77 9.49
C ALA A 134 -0.57 -10.84 9.99
N TRP A 135 -1.04 -9.79 10.66
CA TRP A 135 -2.42 -9.71 11.13
C TRP A 135 -3.42 -9.73 9.96
N GLU A 136 -3.22 -8.90 8.93
CA GLU A 136 -4.13 -8.84 7.76
C GLU A 136 -4.23 -10.19 7.03
N LEU A 137 -3.09 -10.86 6.83
CA LEU A 137 -3.05 -12.17 6.17
C LEU A 137 -3.76 -13.25 6.99
N LEU A 138 -3.56 -13.26 8.31
CA LEU A 138 -4.22 -14.19 9.23
C LEU A 138 -5.74 -13.99 9.29
N GLN A 139 -6.24 -12.73 9.19
CA GLN A 139 -7.69 -12.47 9.12
C GLN A 139 -8.34 -13.12 7.90
N ARG A 140 -7.58 -13.39 6.85
CA ARG A 140 -8.03 -14.08 5.64
C ARG A 140 -7.65 -15.57 5.61
N ASN A 141 -7.09 -16.10 6.68
CA ASN A 141 -6.62 -17.49 6.76
C ASN A 141 -5.57 -17.84 5.69
N ILE A 142 -4.75 -16.87 5.28
CA ILE A 142 -3.59 -17.11 4.40
C ILE A 142 -2.47 -17.70 5.25
N ASN A 143 -1.83 -18.76 4.76
CA ASN A 143 -0.69 -19.36 5.46
C ASN A 143 0.45 -18.37 5.57
N THR A 144 0.78 -17.98 6.81
CA THR A 144 1.67 -16.86 7.11
C THR A 144 2.77 -17.31 8.05
N VAL A 145 4.01 -17.05 7.67
CA VAL A 145 5.21 -17.32 8.46
C VAL A 145 5.89 -16.00 8.76
N LEU A 146 5.83 -15.54 10.00
CA LEU A 146 6.57 -14.36 10.43
C LEU A 146 8.05 -14.73 10.62
N ILE A 147 8.93 -13.96 10.02
CA ILE A 147 10.40 -14.14 10.08
C ILE A 147 11.09 -12.85 10.55
N CYS A 148 12.27 -12.99 11.13
CA CYS A 148 13.17 -11.85 11.32
C CYS A 148 13.70 -11.37 9.97
N ASP A 149 13.95 -10.06 9.81
CA ASP A 149 14.38 -9.48 8.53
C ASP A 149 15.64 -10.15 7.95
N ASN A 150 16.55 -10.59 8.80
CA ASN A 150 17.79 -11.29 8.38
C ASN A 150 17.58 -12.76 8.00
N MET A 151 16.39 -13.32 8.19
CA MET A 151 16.08 -14.71 7.81
C MET A 151 15.65 -14.84 6.34
N ALA A 152 15.34 -13.75 5.65
CA ALA A 152 14.93 -13.77 4.24
C ALA A 152 15.96 -14.52 3.35
N ALA A 153 17.26 -14.28 3.58
CA ALA A 153 18.35 -14.98 2.89
C ALA A 153 18.26 -16.51 3.07
N GLN A 154 17.98 -16.98 4.27
CA GLN A 154 17.86 -18.41 4.56
C GLN A 154 16.62 -19.02 3.88
N VAL A 155 15.49 -18.31 3.90
CA VAL A 155 14.23 -18.74 3.24
C VAL A 155 14.46 -18.88 1.73
N MET A 156 15.16 -17.92 1.11
CA MET A 156 15.51 -17.97 -0.32
C MET A 156 16.48 -19.13 -0.63
N ARG A 157 17.53 -19.27 0.17
CA ARG A 157 18.53 -20.35 0.02
C ARG A 157 17.92 -21.74 0.11
N GLU A 158 16.91 -21.91 0.97
CA GLU A 158 16.19 -23.18 1.13
C GLU A 158 15.15 -23.43 0.02
N GLY A 159 15.00 -22.52 -0.95
CA GLY A 159 14.01 -22.61 -2.02
C GLY A 159 12.57 -22.50 -1.55
N LYS A 160 12.35 -21.99 -0.35
CA LYS A 160 10.99 -21.84 0.24
C LYS A 160 10.23 -20.65 -0.31
N ALA A 161 10.94 -19.65 -0.86
CA ALA A 161 10.33 -18.49 -1.52
C ALA A 161 10.76 -18.46 -3.00
N GLN A 162 9.80 -18.26 -3.88
CA GLN A 162 9.99 -18.19 -5.33
C GLN A 162 9.82 -16.79 -5.88
N VAL A 163 9.34 -15.85 -5.06
CA VAL A 163 9.11 -14.45 -5.46
C VAL A 163 9.16 -13.54 -4.25
N VAL A 164 9.57 -12.30 -4.47
CA VAL A 164 9.44 -11.20 -3.50
C VAL A 164 8.41 -10.21 -4.04
N VAL A 165 7.50 -9.77 -3.19
CA VAL A 165 6.49 -8.74 -3.53
C VAL A 165 6.46 -7.69 -2.43
N THR A 166 6.67 -6.43 -2.79
CA THR A 166 6.60 -5.29 -1.87
C THR A 166 5.72 -4.17 -2.42
N GLY A 167 5.33 -3.22 -1.59
CA GLY A 167 4.82 -1.93 -2.04
C GLY A 167 5.94 -0.94 -2.34
N ALA A 168 5.59 0.33 -2.50
CA ALA A 168 6.53 1.43 -2.64
C ALA A 168 6.07 2.67 -1.85
N ASP A 169 7.02 3.40 -1.27
CA ASP A 169 6.76 4.74 -0.72
C ASP A 169 6.87 5.82 -1.82
N ARG A 170 7.79 5.62 -2.77
CA ARG A 170 8.07 6.51 -3.91
C ARG A 170 8.57 5.71 -5.10
N ILE A 171 8.14 6.12 -6.30
CA ILE A 171 8.70 5.63 -7.56
C ILE A 171 9.09 6.83 -8.40
N ALA A 172 10.35 6.88 -8.82
CA ALA A 172 10.87 7.94 -9.68
C ALA A 172 10.45 7.71 -11.15
N ALA A 173 10.57 8.76 -11.99
CA ALA A 173 10.21 8.67 -13.40
C ALA A 173 11.02 7.62 -14.20
N ASN A 174 12.21 7.27 -13.74
CA ASN A 174 13.05 6.23 -14.33
C ASN A 174 12.74 4.81 -13.80
N GLY A 175 11.75 4.68 -12.89
CA GLY A 175 11.37 3.41 -12.27
C GLY A 175 12.11 3.06 -10.97
N ASP A 176 13.08 3.85 -10.55
CA ASP A 176 13.74 3.63 -9.26
C ASP A 176 12.73 3.73 -8.12
N THR A 177 12.76 2.76 -7.23
CA THR A 177 11.77 2.61 -6.17
C THR A 177 12.41 2.76 -4.80
N ALA A 178 11.85 3.66 -3.99
CA ALA A 178 12.14 3.77 -2.56
C ALA A 178 10.98 3.18 -1.76
N ASN A 179 11.33 2.35 -0.76
CA ASN A 179 10.37 1.74 0.15
C ASN A 179 10.96 1.65 1.56
N LYS A 180 10.27 1.02 2.47
CA LYS A 180 10.69 0.76 3.84
C LYS A 180 12.13 0.25 3.90
N ILE A 181 12.92 0.74 4.88
CA ILE A 181 14.27 0.25 5.13
C ILE A 181 14.28 -1.28 5.24
N GLY A 182 15.27 -1.92 4.61
CA GLY A 182 15.35 -3.38 4.42
C GLY A 182 15.05 -3.83 2.99
N THR A 183 14.20 -3.10 2.26
CA THR A 183 13.80 -3.45 0.89
C THR A 183 15.00 -3.55 -0.07
N TYR A 184 15.98 -2.65 0.04
CA TYR A 184 17.20 -2.71 -0.79
C TYR A 184 17.99 -3.99 -0.54
N GLY A 185 18.22 -4.36 0.73
CA GLY A 185 18.89 -5.62 1.07
C GLY A 185 18.13 -6.84 0.56
N LEU A 186 16.80 -6.82 0.67
CA LEU A 186 15.93 -7.88 0.16
C LEU A 186 16.03 -8.01 -1.37
N ALA A 187 16.10 -6.88 -2.09
CA ALA A 187 16.28 -6.88 -3.55
C ALA A 187 17.63 -7.47 -3.98
N ILE A 188 18.72 -7.16 -3.26
CA ILE A 188 20.05 -7.77 -3.50
C ILE A 188 20.00 -9.27 -3.25
N LEU A 189 19.35 -9.73 -2.19
CA LEU A 189 19.20 -11.14 -1.88
C LEU A 189 18.38 -11.86 -2.97
N ALA A 190 17.28 -11.28 -3.41
CA ALA A 190 16.46 -11.82 -4.48
C ALA A 190 17.25 -11.96 -5.78
N GLN A 191 18.04 -10.94 -6.15
CA GLN A 191 18.92 -10.99 -7.30
C GLN A 191 20.00 -12.08 -7.17
N HIS A 192 20.63 -12.23 -6.00
CA HIS A 192 21.64 -13.24 -5.74
C HIS A 192 21.10 -14.67 -5.86
N HIS A 193 19.83 -14.87 -5.54
CA HIS A 193 19.16 -16.18 -5.58
C HIS A 193 18.32 -16.38 -6.86
N ASP A 194 18.42 -15.49 -7.85
CA ASP A 194 17.65 -15.52 -9.10
C ASP A 194 16.13 -15.57 -8.86
N ILE A 195 15.66 -14.89 -7.81
CA ILE A 195 14.24 -14.82 -7.43
C ILE A 195 13.64 -13.50 -7.97
N PRO A 196 12.52 -13.55 -8.71
CA PRO A 196 11.82 -12.36 -9.16
C PRO A 196 11.43 -11.44 -8.00
N PHE A 197 11.62 -10.12 -8.21
CA PHE A 197 11.24 -9.08 -7.26
C PHE A 197 10.23 -8.15 -7.92
N TYR A 198 9.03 -8.07 -7.37
CA TYR A 198 7.97 -7.21 -7.88
C TYR A 198 7.63 -6.10 -6.89
N VAL A 199 7.43 -4.91 -7.44
CA VAL A 199 6.88 -3.76 -6.71
C VAL A 199 5.44 -3.58 -7.16
N ALA A 200 4.50 -3.73 -6.23
CA ALA A 200 3.07 -3.57 -6.46
C ALA A 200 2.65 -2.15 -6.03
N ALA A 201 2.45 -1.29 -7.00
CA ALA A 201 2.14 0.12 -6.80
C ALA A 201 1.25 0.65 -7.94
N PRO A 202 0.58 1.79 -7.73
CA PRO A 202 -0.18 2.50 -8.74
C PRO A 202 0.65 2.90 -9.95
#